data_ed1c47e329c883d6c5f99b9b32f5e525
#
_entry.id   ed1c47e329c883d6c5f99b9b32f5e525
#
_cell.length_a   1.000
_cell.length_b   1.000
_cell.length_c   1.000
_cell.angle_alpha   90.00
_cell.angle_beta   90.00
_cell.angle_gamma   90.00
#
_symmetry.space_group_name_H-M   'P 1'
#
loop_
_entity.id
_entity.type
_entity.pdbx_description
1 polymer ?
#
loop_
_entity_poly.entity_id
_entity_poly.type
_entity_poly.pdbx_seq_one_letter_code
_entity_poly.pdbx_strand_id
1 'polypeptide(L)'
;MTRPCLHLVRHVARRCFFSPARRCFSQSAVRRELRDIAALPDRIRPSYQETKHLDLLSLQWPQPPRNILIVHKNGSKVVDKAVHEYANHIHSTYPDVSLIFEPKVASTIHDNFSFPIYTSLQESQHARLQDKVDLTSTLGGDGTILHASSLFANAQNVPPILSFSMGTLGFLGEWKFSDYKRALREVYMSGATAGYGSALLETEAGSKQKEILSGWSSVRGMSMGPSRSSRVLLRNRLKVGIFAEDGTPITHADPSAPMCSSDCSAANCDVFAMNEVLLHRGRTPHLSIINIYVGGRFLTEAVADGLLISTPTGSTAYSLSSGGSIVHPLVSSLLLTPICPRSLSFRPLVLPANTPITLRLSPKNRSDEIELSVDGVRREKGLTRGMEVRVVGEEIRSGERTWGGGGVPSIVRTGGGKEGAEGHDHWVGGLNGLLKFNFPFGEGEE
;
A
#
# COMPACT_ATOMS: atom_id res chain seq x y z
N MET A 1 -17.89 -20.62 93.71
CA MET A 1 -19.22 -20.52 94.41
C MET A 1 -20.17 -19.84 93.47
N THR A 2 -21.23 -20.56 93.20
CA THR A 2 -22.62 -20.16 92.83
C THR A 2 -22.89 -19.80 91.38
N ARG A 3 -23.63 -20.69 90.82
CA ARG A 3 -24.53 -20.67 89.66
C ARG A 3 -25.71 -19.73 89.86
N PRO A 4 -26.73 -19.74 88.98
CA PRO A 4 -26.96 -19.50 87.55
C PRO A 4 -28.16 -18.56 87.36
N CYS A 5 -28.54 -18.25 86.14
CA CYS A 5 -29.96 -18.13 85.75
C CYS A 5 -30.20 -18.12 84.21
N LEU A 6 -31.07 -19.00 83.82
CA LEU A 6 -31.79 -19.12 82.59
C LEU A 6 -32.79 -17.95 82.37
N HIS A 7 -32.99 -17.55 81.10
CA HIS A 7 -34.33 -17.20 80.55
C HIS A 7 -34.24 -17.09 79.04
N LEU A 8 -34.81 -17.99 78.40
CA LEU A 8 -36.16 -18.04 77.76
C LEU A 8 -36.24 -17.31 76.37
N VAL A 9 -36.41 -18.20 75.46
CA VAL A 9 -36.72 -18.08 73.98
C VAL A 9 -37.90 -17.08 73.77
N ARG A 10 -37.74 -16.24 72.74
CA ARG A 10 -38.86 -15.76 71.91
C ARG A 10 -38.46 -15.68 70.41
N HIS A 11 -39.06 -16.57 69.65
CA HIS A 11 -39.11 -16.52 68.22
C HIS A 11 -39.83 -15.23 67.75
N VAL A 12 -39.13 -14.43 66.94
CA VAL A 12 -39.79 -13.43 66.08
C VAL A 12 -39.32 -13.68 64.65
N ALA A 13 -40.21 -14.24 63.86
CA ALA A 13 -40.05 -14.38 62.41
C ALA A 13 -39.93 -12.99 61.75
N ARG A 14 -38.76 -12.66 61.24
CA ARG A 14 -38.57 -11.50 60.38
C ARG A 14 -38.64 -11.98 58.92
N ARG A 15 -39.69 -11.47 58.27
CA ARG A 15 -39.91 -11.59 56.82
C ARG A 15 -38.68 -10.99 56.07
N CYS A 16 -38.03 -11.84 55.27
CA CYS A 16 -37.02 -11.37 54.33
C CYS A 16 -37.71 -10.62 53.20
N PHE A 17 -37.52 -9.30 53.17
CA PHE A 17 -37.78 -8.49 51.99
C PHE A 17 -36.71 -8.79 50.98
N PHE A 18 -37.07 -9.44 49.86
CA PHE A 18 -36.25 -9.53 48.68
C PHE A 18 -36.10 -8.14 48.07
N SER A 19 -34.93 -7.53 48.27
CA SER A 19 -34.51 -6.38 47.51
C SER A 19 -34.14 -6.81 46.10
N PRO A 20 -34.65 -6.22 45.00
CA PRO A 20 -34.23 -6.58 43.65
C PRO A 20 -32.78 -6.20 43.48
N ALA A 21 -31.95 -7.19 43.21
CA ALA A 21 -30.55 -6.98 42.81
C ALA A 21 -30.50 -6.01 41.61
N ARG A 22 -30.07 -4.78 41.86
CA ARG A 22 -29.65 -3.87 40.81
C ARG A 22 -28.54 -4.60 40.01
N ARG A 23 -28.86 -5.03 38.81
CA ARG A 23 -27.84 -5.37 37.83
C ARG A 23 -26.99 -4.12 37.61
N CYS A 24 -25.87 -4.04 38.28
CA CYS A 24 -24.80 -3.13 37.86
C CYS A 24 -24.42 -3.60 36.43
N PHE A 25 -24.86 -2.86 35.44
CA PHE A 25 -24.18 -2.86 34.17
C PHE A 25 -22.76 -2.38 34.48
N SER A 26 -21.81 -3.30 34.55
CA SER A 26 -20.43 -2.94 34.48
C SER A 26 -20.24 -2.29 33.10
N GLN A 27 -20.15 -0.96 33.09
CA GLN A 27 -19.52 -0.30 31.96
C GLN A 27 -18.14 -0.94 31.89
N SER A 28 -17.99 -1.85 30.90
CA SER A 28 -16.67 -2.35 30.55
C SER A 28 -15.80 -1.14 30.33
N ALA A 29 -14.79 -0.95 31.16
CA ALA A 29 -13.82 0.10 31.01
C ALA A 29 -13.36 0.03 29.54
N VAL A 30 -13.58 1.12 28.80
CA VAL A 30 -13.15 1.25 27.41
C VAL A 30 -11.64 1.05 27.43
N ARG A 31 -11.19 -0.16 27.04
CA ARG A 31 -9.78 -0.51 27.07
C ARG A 31 -9.12 0.17 25.89
N ARG A 32 -8.32 1.15 26.18
CA ARG A 32 -7.30 1.74 25.30
C ARG A 32 -6.21 0.68 25.10
N GLU A 33 -6.46 -0.30 24.27
CA GLU A 33 -5.64 -1.51 24.19
C GLU A 33 -4.93 -1.58 22.83
N LEU A 34 -3.62 -1.67 22.91
CA LEU A 34 -2.78 -2.00 21.77
C LEU A 34 -2.72 -3.53 21.65
N ARG A 35 -3.16 -4.06 20.51
CA ARG A 35 -3.21 -5.51 20.24
C ARG A 35 -2.27 -5.92 19.12
N ASP A 36 -1.83 -7.18 19.18
CA ASP A 36 -1.03 -7.74 18.09
C ASP A 36 -1.89 -8.08 16.88
N ILE A 37 -1.36 -7.79 15.67
CA ILE A 37 -2.00 -8.15 14.39
C ILE A 37 -2.23 -9.66 14.24
N ALA A 38 -1.48 -10.50 14.98
CA ALA A 38 -1.67 -11.95 14.98
C ALA A 38 -3.08 -12.37 15.46
N ALA A 39 -3.74 -11.53 16.27
CA ALA A 39 -5.10 -11.77 16.73
C ALA A 39 -6.17 -11.50 15.65
N LEU A 40 -5.80 -10.84 14.55
CA LEU A 40 -6.71 -10.53 13.46
C LEU A 40 -6.94 -11.75 12.56
N PRO A 41 -8.14 -11.85 11.94
CA PRO A 41 -8.39 -12.85 10.93
C PRO A 41 -7.49 -12.63 9.71
N ASP A 42 -7.33 -13.69 8.91
CA ASP A 42 -6.54 -13.61 7.69
C ASP A 42 -7.18 -12.69 6.66
N ARG A 43 -6.33 -12.17 5.78
CA ARG A 43 -6.64 -11.18 4.77
C ARG A 43 -7.75 -11.63 3.83
N ILE A 44 -8.72 -10.77 3.59
CA ILE A 44 -9.68 -10.88 2.50
C ILE A 44 -9.01 -10.34 1.23
N ARG A 45 -8.81 -11.21 0.25
CA ARG A 45 -8.21 -10.82 -1.04
C ARG A 45 -9.31 -10.40 -2.00
N PRO A 46 -9.29 -9.17 -2.53
CA PRO A 46 -10.19 -8.78 -3.59
C PRO A 46 -9.78 -9.42 -4.92
N SER A 47 -10.73 -9.57 -5.83
CA SER A 47 -10.46 -9.80 -7.24
C SER A 47 -10.55 -8.50 -8.03
N TYR A 48 -9.89 -8.47 -9.19
CA TYR A 48 -9.87 -7.31 -10.06
C TYR A 48 -10.34 -7.76 -11.45
N GLN A 49 -11.34 -7.08 -11.98
CA GLN A 49 -11.94 -7.42 -13.26
C GLN A 49 -11.66 -6.33 -14.28
N GLU A 50 -11.37 -6.72 -15.51
CA GLU A 50 -11.24 -5.79 -16.63
C GLU A 50 -12.56 -5.08 -16.91
N THR A 51 -12.48 -3.83 -17.27
CA THR A 51 -13.65 -3.03 -17.64
C THR A 51 -13.69 -2.83 -19.16
N LYS A 52 -14.89 -2.82 -19.74
CA LYS A 52 -15.08 -2.81 -21.21
C LYS A 52 -14.52 -1.59 -21.93
N HIS A 53 -14.26 -0.49 -21.24
CA HIS A 53 -13.96 0.81 -21.87
C HIS A 53 -12.77 1.57 -21.28
N LEU A 54 -12.10 1.04 -20.26
CA LEU A 54 -11.02 1.73 -19.58
C LEU A 54 -9.91 0.75 -19.21
N ASP A 55 -8.67 1.18 -19.34
CA ASP A 55 -7.48 0.45 -18.91
C ASP A 55 -7.36 0.33 -17.37
N LEU A 56 -8.43 0.67 -16.66
CA LEU A 56 -8.57 0.56 -15.21
C LEU A 56 -9.35 -0.71 -14.85
N LEU A 57 -8.89 -1.36 -13.79
CA LEU A 57 -9.55 -2.54 -13.23
C LEU A 57 -10.71 -2.14 -12.32
N SER A 58 -11.68 -3.01 -12.17
CA SER A 58 -12.78 -2.91 -11.23
C SER A 58 -12.48 -3.72 -9.97
N LEU A 59 -12.48 -3.09 -8.81
CA LEU A 59 -12.28 -3.75 -7.51
C LEU A 59 -13.51 -4.56 -7.12
N GLN A 60 -13.31 -5.83 -6.78
CA GLN A 60 -14.39 -6.75 -6.38
C GLN A 60 -14.03 -7.43 -5.06
N TRP A 61 -14.70 -7.06 -3.99
CA TRP A 61 -14.58 -7.74 -2.70
C TRP A 61 -15.52 -8.95 -2.63
N PRO A 62 -15.05 -10.15 -2.24
CA PRO A 62 -15.94 -11.28 -1.93
C PRO A 62 -16.72 -11.05 -0.63
N GLN A 63 -16.11 -10.36 0.33
CA GLN A 63 -16.68 -9.92 1.60
C GLN A 63 -16.13 -8.52 1.91
N PRO A 64 -16.79 -7.73 2.79
CA PRO A 64 -16.27 -6.41 3.17
C PRO A 64 -14.85 -6.49 3.75
N PRO A 65 -13.94 -5.55 3.41
CA PRO A 65 -12.64 -5.49 4.05
C PRO A 65 -12.79 -5.24 5.55
N ARG A 66 -12.02 -5.99 6.36
CA ARG A 66 -12.07 -5.94 7.83
C ARG A 66 -10.83 -5.35 8.45
N ASN A 67 -9.68 -5.49 7.81
CA ASN A 67 -8.38 -5.10 8.35
C ASN A 67 -7.81 -3.96 7.52
N ILE A 68 -7.85 -2.74 8.04
CA ILE A 68 -7.36 -1.54 7.34
C ILE A 68 -6.06 -1.06 7.99
N LEU A 69 -4.97 -1.03 7.22
CA LEU A 69 -3.71 -0.40 7.61
C LEU A 69 -3.78 1.09 7.30
N ILE A 70 -3.53 1.93 8.30
CA ILE A 70 -3.43 3.39 8.14
C ILE A 70 -1.96 3.80 8.21
N VAL A 71 -1.48 4.40 7.12
CA VAL A 71 -0.14 4.96 7.00
C VAL A 71 -0.26 6.46 6.79
N HIS A 72 0.48 7.27 7.55
CA HIS A 72 0.35 8.72 7.46
C HIS A 72 1.70 9.43 7.56
N LYS A 73 1.73 10.67 7.09
CA LYS A 73 2.90 11.53 7.21
C LYS A 73 3.10 11.93 8.66
N ASN A 74 4.20 11.52 9.27
CA ASN A 74 4.55 11.87 10.64
C ASN A 74 4.93 13.35 10.79
N GLY A 75 4.75 13.90 12.01
CA GLY A 75 5.21 15.24 12.39
C GLY A 75 4.33 16.40 11.90
N SER A 76 3.11 16.14 11.45
CA SER A 76 2.15 17.17 11.04
C SER A 76 0.88 17.11 11.88
N LYS A 77 0.66 18.13 12.72
CA LYS A 77 -0.56 18.24 13.55
C LYS A 77 -1.87 18.19 12.74
N VAL A 78 -1.84 18.66 11.50
CA VAL A 78 -3.01 18.62 10.59
C VAL A 78 -3.31 17.17 10.19
N VAL A 79 -2.26 16.40 9.84
CA VAL A 79 -2.39 14.99 9.49
C VAL A 79 -2.82 14.17 10.70
N ASP A 80 -2.23 14.41 11.88
CA ASP A 80 -2.57 13.71 13.11
C ASP A 80 -4.07 13.88 13.43
N LYS A 81 -4.60 15.12 13.33
CA LYS A 81 -6.02 15.39 13.48
C LYS A 81 -6.89 14.64 12.47
N ALA A 82 -6.46 14.60 11.21
CA ALA A 82 -7.16 13.89 10.16
C ALA A 82 -7.17 12.37 10.39
N VAL A 83 -6.06 11.80 10.89
CA VAL A 83 -5.98 10.37 11.26
C VAL A 83 -7.01 10.06 12.35
N HIS A 84 -7.12 10.91 13.39
CA HIS A 84 -8.13 10.73 14.44
C HIS A 84 -9.55 10.81 13.90
N GLU A 85 -9.84 11.79 13.04
CA GLU A 85 -11.15 11.95 12.41
C GLU A 85 -11.51 10.73 11.57
N TYR A 86 -10.58 10.26 10.74
CA TYR A 86 -10.75 9.10 9.88
C TYR A 86 -10.94 7.81 10.66
N ALA A 87 -10.11 7.55 11.67
CA ALA A 87 -10.19 6.36 12.51
C ALA A 87 -11.51 6.30 13.30
N ASN A 88 -11.94 7.42 13.89
CA ASN A 88 -13.22 7.51 14.59
C ASN A 88 -14.41 7.29 13.65
N HIS A 89 -14.35 7.83 12.44
CA HIS A 89 -15.38 7.58 11.42
C HIS A 89 -15.47 6.09 11.05
N ILE A 90 -14.33 5.44 10.83
CA ILE A 90 -14.31 4.02 10.52
C ILE A 90 -14.93 3.23 11.66
N HIS A 91 -14.46 3.43 12.88
CA HIS A 91 -14.94 2.69 14.03
C HIS A 91 -16.44 2.88 14.29
N SER A 92 -16.97 4.10 14.13
CA SER A 92 -18.38 4.39 14.35
C SER A 92 -19.31 3.90 13.23
N THR A 93 -18.81 3.86 11.97
CA THR A 93 -19.63 3.55 10.80
C THR A 93 -19.49 2.09 10.36
N TYR A 94 -18.34 1.49 10.60
CA TYR A 94 -17.96 0.13 10.18
C TYR A 94 -17.43 -0.66 11.39
N PRO A 95 -18.29 -1.10 12.32
CA PRO A 95 -17.86 -1.68 13.61
C PRO A 95 -17.05 -2.97 13.49
N ASP A 96 -17.16 -3.69 12.36
CA ASP A 96 -16.42 -4.93 12.10
C ASP A 96 -15.01 -4.68 11.56
N VAL A 97 -14.62 -3.41 11.36
CA VAL A 97 -13.31 -3.04 10.83
C VAL A 97 -12.31 -2.83 11.96
N SER A 98 -11.18 -3.52 11.85
CA SER A 98 -10.01 -3.37 12.71
C SER A 98 -9.00 -2.43 12.08
N LEU A 99 -8.45 -1.50 12.88
CA LEU A 99 -7.47 -0.52 12.43
C LEU A 99 -6.06 -0.96 12.83
N ILE A 100 -5.18 -0.99 11.84
CA ILE A 100 -3.77 -1.36 11.99
C ILE A 100 -2.92 -0.11 11.78
N PHE A 101 -1.90 0.06 12.63
CA PHE A 101 -0.92 1.13 12.53
C PHE A 101 0.49 0.56 12.64
N GLU A 102 1.49 1.29 12.11
CA GLU A 102 2.89 0.95 12.29
C GLU A 102 3.29 1.01 13.77
N PRO A 103 4.24 0.19 14.26
CA PRO A 103 4.57 0.07 15.69
C PRO A 103 4.91 1.40 16.36
N LYS A 104 5.75 2.22 15.73
CA LYS A 104 6.15 3.54 16.25
C LYS A 104 4.98 4.51 16.36
N VAL A 105 4.07 4.46 15.40
CA VAL A 105 2.86 5.28 15.37
C VAL A 105 1.88 4.79 16.42
N ALA A 106 1.57 3.50 16.43
CA ALA A 106 0.63 2.88 17.35
C ALA A 106 0.97 3.16 18.82
N SER A 107 2.24 3.07 19.19
CA SER A 107 2.71 3.38 20.55
C SER A 107 2.46 4.82 20.97
N THR A 108 2.39 5.75 20.02
CA THR A 108 2.20 7.19 20.29
C THR A 108 0.72 7.57 20.35
N ILE A 109 -0.14 6.90 19.55
CA ILE A 109 -1.52 7.37 19.36
C ILE A 109 -2.58 6.50 20.06
N HIS A 110 -2.23 5.29 20.56
CA HIS A 110 -3.22 4.34 21.11
C HIS A 110 -4.05 4.91 22.25
N ASP A 111 -3.45 5.76 23.10
CA ASP A 111 -4.15 6.42 24.23
C ASP A 111 -5.24 7.40 23.79
N ASN A 112 -5.19 7.85 22.55
CA ASN A 112 -6.14 8.82 22.02
C ASN A 112 -7.44 8.18 21.49
N PHE A 113 -7.49 6.85 21.38
CA PHE A 113 -8.66 6.12 20.90
C PHE A 113 -9.43 5.45 22.03
N SER A 114 -10.76 5.42 21.89
CA SER A 114 -11.67 4.72 22.82
C SER A 114 -11.88 3.24 22.45
N PHE A 115 -11.21 2.75 21.43
CA PHE A 115 -11.29 1.39 20.88
C PHE A 115 -9.89 0.80 20.69
N PRO A 116 -9.77 -0.53 20.63
CA PRO A 116 -8.48 -1.16 20.41
C PRO A 116 -7.95 -0.89 19.00
N ILE A 117 -6.65 -0.66 18.89
CA ILE A 117 -5.92 -0.61 17.63
C ILE A 117 -4.89 -1.74 17.58
N TYR A 118 -4.49 -2.09 16.37
CA TYR A 118 -3.63 -3.24 16.13
C TYR A 118 -2.28 -2.79 15.56
N THR A 119 -1.23 -3.53 15.92
CA THR A 119 0.12 -3.31 15.39
C THR A 119 0.93 -4.59 15.44
N SER A 120 2.04 -4.63 14.73
CA SER A 120 3.03 -5.71 14.89
C SER A 120 3.87 -5.42 16.13
N LEU A 121 3.75 -6.25 17.16
CA LEU A 121 4.50 -6.10 18.42
C LEU A 121 5.93 -6.64 18.34
N GLN A 122 6.26 -7.44 17.32
CA GLN A 122 7.58 -8.00 17.10
C GLN A 122 8.15 -7.48 15.78
N GLU A 123 9.37 -6.94 15.78
CA GLU A 123 10.05 -6.40 14.60
C GLU A 123 10.20 -7.42 13.45
N SER A 124 10.20 -8.72 13.79
CA SER A 124 10.27 -9.82 12.83
C SER A 124 9.00 -10.07 11.99
N GLN A 125 7.95 -9.25 12.10
CA GLN A 125 6.62 -9.58 11.60
C GLN A 125 6.15 -8.76 10.39
N HIS A 126 7.01 -8.06 9.65
CA HIS A 126 6.62 -7.46 8.36
C HIS A 126 6.04 -8.50 7.39
N ALA A 127 6.52 -9.74 7.45
CA ALA A 127 5.94 -10.85 6.69
C ALA A 127 4.45 -11.11 7.00
N ARG A 128 3.97 -10.74 8.19
CA ARG A 128 2.56 -10.96 8.59
C ARG A 128 1.61 -9.84 8.13
N LEU A 129 2.11 -8.63 7.81
CA LEU A 129 1.24 -7.57 7.27
C LEU A 129 0.57 -8.00 5.97
N GLN A 130 1.31 -8.65 5.08
CA GLN A 130 0.79 -9.14 3.80
C GLN A 130 -0.35 -10.15 3.95
N ASP A 131 -0.40 -10.90 5.07
CA ASP A 131 -1.39 -11.94 5.33
C ASP A 131 -2.59 -11.42 6.13
N LYS A 132 -2.51 -10.22 6.69
CA LYS A 132 -3.54 -9.64 7.56
C LYS A 132 -4.22 -8.41 6.99
N VAL A 133 -3.54 -7.59 6.18
CA VAL A 133 -4.06 -6.32 5.68
C VAL A 133 -4.93 -6.52 4.44
N ASP A 134 -6.20 -6.11 4.50
CA ASP A 134 -7.13 -6.13 3.39
C ASP A 134 -6.98 -4.88 2.50
N LEU A 135 -6.93 -3.72 3.14
CA LEU A 135 -6.87 -2.40 2.51
C LEU A 135 -5.82 -1.55 3.20
N THR A 136 -5.05 -0.80 2.44
CA THR A 136 -4.15 0.23 2.98
C THR A 136 -4.71 1.62 2.70
N SER A 137 -4.84 2.45 3.73
CA SER A 137 -5.24 3.85 3.58
C SER A 137 -4.07 4.76 3.90
N THR A 138 -3.74 5.71 3.02
CA THR A 138 -2.63 6.64 3.23
C THR A 138 -3.13 8.07 3.40
N LEU A 139 -2.62 8.80 4.40
CA LEU A 139 -2.91 10.21 4.65
C LEU A 139 -1.62 11.03 4.54
N GLY A 140 -1.41 11.69 3.40
CA GLY A 140 -0.18 12.44 3.15
C GLY A 140 0.00 12.78 1.69
N GLY A 141 1.24 12.89 1.25
CA GLY A 141 1.65 13.07 -0.16
C GLY A 141 2.21 11.77 -0.76
N ASP A 142 2.81 11.90 -1.94
CA ASP A 142 3.38 10.77 -2.71
C ASP A 142 4.38 9.95 -1.89
N GLY A 143 5.24 10.58 -1.09
CA GLY A 143 6.17 9.87 -0.21
C GLY A 143 5.51 8.97 0.83
N THR A 144 4.29 9.29 1.29
CA THR A 144 3.52 8.43 2.22
C THR A 144 2.98 7.21 1.50
N ILE A 145 2.60 7.35 0.23
CA ILE A 145 2.11 6.25 -0.60
C ILE A 145 3.26 5.29 -0.93
N LEU A 146 4.45 5.84 -1.26
CA LEU A 146 5.67 5.06 -1.46
C LEU A 146 6.05 4.28 -0.21
N HIS A 147 6.01 4.93 0.95
CA HIS A 147 6.27 4.27 2.23
C HIS A 147 5.27 3.14 2.49
N ALA A 148 3.98 3.37 2.25
CA ALA A 148 2.97 2.31 2.38
C ALA A 148 3.23 1.13 1.43
N SER A 149 3.65 1.41 0.19
CA SER A 149 4.04 0.36 -0.78
C SER A 149 5.28 -0.41 -0.32
N SER A 150 6.28 0.27 0.26
CA SER A 150 7.52 -0.34 0.72
C SER A 150 7.32 -1.35 1.86
N LEU A 151 6.26 -1.21 2.67
CA LEU A 151 5.88 -2.21 3.69
C LEU A 151 5.54 -3.58 3.07
N PHE A 152 5.25 -3.61 1.77
CA PHE A 152 4.95 -4.81 0.99
C PHE A 152 6.01 -5.07 -0.10
N ALA A 153 7.23 -4.54 0.07
CA ALA A 153 8.31 -4.66 -0.92
C ALA A 153 8.74 -6.11 -1.18
N ASN A 154 8.48 -7.04 -0.27
CA ASN A 154 8.77 -8.47 -0.44
C ASN A 154 7.51 -9.29 -0.77
N ALA A 155 6.34 -8.64 -0.92
CA ALA A 155 5.08 -9.31 -1.17
C ALA A 155 4.70 -9.27 -2.67
N GLN A 156 4.33 -10.41 -3.24
CA GLN A 156 3.78 -10.45 -4.60
C GLN A 156 2.39 -9.81 -4.69
N ASN A 157 1.58 -9.96 -3.66
CA ASN A 157 0.21 -9.46 -3.62
C ASN A 157 0.09 -8.29 -2.64
N VAL A 158 0.17 -7.07 -3.15
CA VAL A 158 0.00 -5.85 -2.36
C VAL A 158 -1.49 -5.60 -2.08
N PRO A 159 -1.89 -5.17 -0.87
CA PRO A 159 -3.25 -4.69 -0.62
C PRO A 159 -3.57 -3.46 -1.48
N PRO A 160 -4.82 -3.28 -1.94
CA PRO A 160 -5.19 -2.05 -2.62
C PRO A 160 -4.94 -0.83 -1.72
N ILE A 161 -4.45 0.24 -2.34
CA ILE A 161 -4.11 1.49 -1.64
C ILE A 161 -5.14 2.55 -1.96
N LEU A 162 -5.80 3.06 -0.91
CA LEU A 162 -6.68 4.22 -0.94
C LEU A 162 -5.90 5.43 -0.40
N SER A 163 -5.57 6.39 -1.25
CA SER A 163 -4.71 7.52 -0.91
C SER A 163 -5.48 8.82 -0.73
N PHE A 164 -5.21 9.53 0.38
CA PHE A 164 -5.76 10.84 0.67
C PHE A 164 -4.66 11.90 0.70
N SER A 165 -4.77 12.87 -0.22
CA SER A 165 -3.93 14.06 -0.22
C SER A 165 -4.35 15.02 0.89
N MET A 166 -3.37 15.49 1.66
CA MET A 166 -3.56 16.44 2.77
C MET A 166 -3.25 17.90 2.39
N GLY A 167 -2.97 18.15 1.13
CA GLY A 167 -2.64 19.46 0.59
C GLY A 167 -2.83 19.48 -0.92
N THR A 168 -1.79 19.86 -1.67
CA THR A 168 -1.79 19.75 -3.13
C THR A 168 -1.83 18.29 -3.55
N LEU A 169 -2.59 17.98 -4.60
CA LEU A 169 -2.56 16.65 -5.22
C LEU A 169 -1.16 16.40 -5.77
N GLY A 170 -0.61 15.22 -5.49
CA GLY A 170 0.61 14.72 -6.12
C GLY A 170 0.30 13.86 -7.34
N PHE A 171 1.31 13.17 -7.87
CA PHE A 171 1.15 12.24 -8.98
C PHE A 171 0.54 10.89 -8.59
N LEU A 172 0.60 10.53 -7.30
CA LEU A 172 0.12 9.26 -6.78
C LEU A 172 -1.17 9.41 -5.97
N GLY A 173 -1.41 10.58 -5.38
CA GLY A 173 -2.58 10.85 -4.55
C GLY A 173 -3.80 11.16 -5.38
N GLU A 174 -4.88 10.41 -5.19
CA GLU A 174 -6.08 10.47 -6.03
C GLU A 174 -7.26 11.20 -5.37
N TRP A 175 -7.37 11.13 -4.05
CA TRP A 175 -8.48 11.70 -3.31
C TRP A 175 -8.04 12.84 -2.40
N LYS A 176 -8.84 13.90 -2.33
CA LYS A 176 -8.68 14.90 -1.26
C LYS A 176 -9.23 14.33 0.04
N PHE A 177 -8.60 14.66 1.17
CA PHE A 177 -9.08 14.19 2.48
C PHE A 177 -10.52 14.62 2.77
N SER A 178 -10.99 15.76 2.26
CA SER A 178 -12.39 16.20 2.39
C SER A 178 -13.41 15.14 1.92
N ASP A 179 -13.03 14.30 0.99
CA ASP A 179 -13.89 13.29 0.37
C ASP A 179 -13.78 11.89 1.02
N TYR A 180 -13.06 11.76 2.15
CA TYR A 180 -12.71 10.46 2.73
C TYR A 180 -13.91 9.56 3.03
N LYS A 181 -15.03 10.13 3.49
CA LYS A 181 -16.26 9.35 3.78
C LYS A 181 -16.82 8.71 2.53
N ARG A 182 -16.84 9.45 1.43
CA ARG A 182 -17.32 8.98 0.12
C ARG A 182 -16.36 7.94 -0.42
N ALA A 183 -15.05 8.24 -0.45
CA ALA A 183 -14.03 7.35 -0.99
C ALA A 183 -14.00 6.00 -0.26
N LEU A 184 -13.98 6.02 1.07
CA LEU A 184 -14.00 4.79 1.87
C LEU A 184 -15.28 3.98 1.62
N ARG A 185 -16.45 4.65 1.56
CA ARG A 185 -17.71 3.98 1.28
C ARG A 185 -17.71 3.31 -0.11
N GLU A 186 -17.22 3.99 -1.14
CA GLU A 186 -17.11 3.43 -2.49
C GLU A 186 -16.22 2.19 -2.51
N VAL A 187 -15.08 2.23 -1.82
CA VAL A 187 -14.16 1.08 -1.71
C VAL A 187 -14.78 -0.07 -0.91
N TYR A 188 -15.33 0.23 0.26
CA TYR A 188 -15.92 -0.75 1.16
C TYR A 188 -17.09 -1.50 0.50
N MET A 189 -17.89 -0.81 -0.29
CA MET A 189 -19.07 -1.33 -0.99
C MET A 189 -18.75 -1.88 -2.39
N SER A 190 -17.51 -1.87 -2.84
CA SER A 190 -17.13 -2.30 -4.19
C SER A 190 -17.35 -3.79 -4.42
N GLY A 191 -17.83 -4.19 -5.60
CA GLY A 191 -18.16 -5.58 -5.95
C GLY A 191 -19.61 -6.01 -5.66
N ALA A 192 -20.49 -5.04 -5.46
CA ALA A 192 -21.91 -5.27 -5.13
C ALA A 192 -22.75 -5.96 -6.23
N THR A 193 -22.21 -6.16 -7.43
CA THR A 193 -22.89 -6.78 -8.57
C THR A 193 -23.36 -8.21 -8.33
N ALA A 194 -22.86 -8.89 -7.30
CA ALA A 194 -23.28 -10.24 -6.93
C ALA A 194 -24.76 -10.35 -6.52
N GLY A 195 -25.39 -9.25 -6.04
CA GLY A 195 -26.79 -9.26 -5.63
C GLY A 195 -27.80 -9.16 -6.77
N TYR A 196 -27.43 -8.56 -7.90
CA TYR A 196 -28.36 -8.36 -9.04
C TYR A 196 -28.42 -9.57 -9.97
N GLY A 197 -27.31 -10.31 -10.13
CA GLY A 197 -27.30 -11.53 -10.95
C GLY A 197 -28.09 -12.67 -10.33
N SER A 198 -28.09 -12.76 -9.00
CA SER A 198 -28.82 -13.78 -8.25
C SER A 198 -30.33 -13.60 -8.33
N ALA A 199 -30.82 -12.37 -8.24
CA ALA A 199 -32.28 -12.09 -8.29
C ALA A 199 -32.92 -12.33 -9.68
N LEU A 200 -32.13 -12.20 -10.75
CA LEU A 200 -32.62 -12.49 -12.12
C LEU A 200 -32.59 -14.00 -12.45
N LEU A 201 -31.68 -14.77 -11.82
CA LEU A 201 -31.57 -16.21 -11.98
C LEU A 201 -32.63 -16.97 -11.14
N GLU A 202 -33.13 -16.38 -10.05
CA GLU A 202 -34.18 -16.96 -9.22
C GLU A 202 -35.56 -16.96 -9.91
N THR A 203 -35.77 -16.19 -10.99
CA THR A 203 -37.02 -16.18 -11.77
C THR A 203 -37.12 -17.33 -12.77
N GLU A 204 -35.99 -18.00 -13.10
CA GLU A 204 -36.02 -19.09 -14.11
C GLU A 204 -35.77 -20.51 -13.58
N ALA A 205 -35.30 -20.65 -12.34
CA ALA A 205 -35.02 -21.98 -11.76
C ALA A 205 -35.76 -22.15 -10.42
N GLY A 206 -36.92 -22.77 -10.47
CA GLY A 206 -37.69 -23.17 -9.29
C GLY A 206 -36.99 -24.25 -8.46
N SER A 207 -35.87 -24.01 -7.84
CA SER A 207 -35.22 -24.89 -6.88
C SER A 207 -34.90 -24.19 -5.57
N LYS A 208 -35.51 -24.75 -4.53
CA LYS A 208 -35.38 -24.38 -3.13
C LYS A 208 -33.95 -24.51 -2.63
N GLN A 209 -33.17 -23.47 -2.74
CA GLN A 209 -32.06 -23.23 -1.82
C GLN A 209 -32.00 -21.73 -1.57
N LYS A 210 -32.76 -21.26 -0.56
CA LYS A 210 -32.52 -19.98 0.09
C LYS A 210 -31.18 -20.07 0.79
N GLU A 211 -30.09 -19.89 0.07
CA GLU A 211 -28.87 -19.34 0.70
C GLU A 211 -29.29 -17.98 1.23
N ILE A 212 -29.25 -17.84 2.53
CA ILE A 212 -29.42 -16.58 3.25
C ILE A 212 -28.36 -15.65 2.71
N LEU A 213 -28.72 -14.85 1.68
CA LEU A 213 -27.89 -13.72 1.24
C LEU A 213 -27.59 -12.93 2.49
N SER A 214 -26.33 -12.90 2.91
CA SER A 214 -25.93 -12.13 4.09
C SER A 214 -26.47 -10.72 3.90
N GLY A 215 -26.93 -10.08 4.99
CA GLY A 215 -27.47 -8.71 4.95
C GLY A 215 -26.54 -7.72 4.24
N TRP A 216 -25.24 -8.03 4.22
CA TRP A 216 -24.21 -7.37 3.45
C TRP A 216 -24.47 -7.37 1.93
N SER A 217 -24.75 -8.51 1.33
CA SER A 217 -24.98 -8.59 -0.13
C SER A 217 -26.23 -7.81 -0.55
N SER A 218 -27.30 -7.85 0.26
CA SER A 218 -28.54 -7.10 -0.01
C SER A 218 -28.35 -5.60 0.13
N VAL A 219 -27.71 -5.13 1.20
CA VAL A 219 -27.42 -3.70 1.44
C VAL A 219 -26.49 -3.17 0.36
N ARG A 220 -25.49 -3.93 -0.04
CA ARG A 220 -24.52 -3.61 -1.06
C ARG A 220 -25.20 -3.39 -2.42
N GLY A 221 -26.07 -4.31 -2.85
CA GLY A 221 -26.80 -4.19 -4.11
C GLY A 221 -27.72 -2.98 -4.16
N MET A 222 -28.41 -2.67 -3.06
CA MET A 222 -29.35 -1.55 -3.00
C MET A 222 -28.68 -0.17 -2.97
N SER A 223 -27.49 -0.05 -2.38
CA SER A 223 -26.86 1.28 -2.14
C SER A 223 -26.02 1.81 -3.27
N MET A 224 -25.43 0.94 -4.10
CA MET A 224 -24.43 1.34 -5.11
C MET A 224 -24.95 1.20 -6.56
N GLY A 225 -25.98 0.40 -6.79
CA GLY A 225 -26.43 0.04 -8.14
C GLY A 225 -25.41 -0.83 -8.91
N PRO A 226 -25.80 -1.39 -10.06
CA PRO A 226 -25.02 -2.39 -10.77
C PRO A 226 -23.72 -1.86 -11.43
N SER A 227 -23.57 -0.54 -11.54
CA SER A 227 -22.46 0.09 -12.28
C SER A 227 -21.38 0.75 -11.40
N ARG A 228 -21.52 0.76 -10.07
CA ARG A 228 -20.59 1.48 -9.20
C ARG A 228 -19.63 0.54 -8.48
N SER A 229 -18.51 0.27 -9.11
CA SER A 229 -17.33 -0.35 -8.50
C SER A 229 -16.19 0.65 -8.44
N SER A 230 -15.39 0.60 -7.39
CA SER A 230 -14.15 1.40 -7.32
C SER A 230 -13.21 0.99 -8.44
N ARG A 231 -12.60 1.97 -9.07
CA ARG A 231 -11.61 1.77 -10.12
C ARG A 231 -10.22 1.66 -9.53
N VAL A 232 -9.41 0.83 -10.13
CA VAL A 232 -8.04 0.57 -9.69
C VAL A 232 -7.10 0.72 -10.88
N LEU A 233 -6.10 1.57 -10.71
CA LEU A 233 -4.92 1.63 -11.56
C LEU A 233 -3.88 0.66 -10.99
N LEU A 234 -3.48 -0.33 -11.77
CA LEU A 234 -2.41 -1.22 -11.39
C LEU A 234 -1.06 -0.60 -11.74
N ARG A 235 -0.29 -0.21 -10.73
CA ARG A 235 1.03 0.39 -10.90
C ARG A 235 2.08 -0.71 -10.97
N ASN A 236 2.87 -0.71 -12.05
CA ASN A 236 3.97 -1.65 -12.23
C ASN A 236 5.05 -1.42 -11.17
N ARG A 237 5.77 -2.50 -10.81
CA ARG A 237 6.96 -2.45 -9.96
C ARG A 237 8.19 -2.96 -10.72
N LEU A 238 9.35 -2.57 -10.22
CA LEU A 238 10.62 -3.20 -10.59
C LEU A 238 10.88 -4.36 -9.64
N LYS A 239 11.33 -5.47 -10.19
CA LYS A 239 11.91 -6.58 -9.45
C LYS A 239 13.42 -6.39 -9.41
N VAL A 240 14.01 -6.34 -8.23
CA VAL A 240 15.41 -5.96 -7.98
C VAL A 240 16.13 -7.06 -7.23
N GLY A 241 17.20 -7.58 -7.82
CA GLY A 241 18.12 -8.51 -7.16
C GLY A 241 19.53 -7.93 -7.10
N ILE A 242 20.26 -8.18 -6.01
CA ILE A 242 21.68 -7.81 -5.85
C ILE A 242 22.50 -9.07 -5.81
N PHE A 243 23.63 -9.07 -6.54
CA PHE A 243 24.49 -10.22 -6.68
C PHE A 243 25.94 -9.85 -6.45
N ALA A 244 26.68 -10.74 -5.79
CA ALA A 244 28.13 -10.66 -5.67
C ALA A 244 28.81 -10.90 -7.02
N GLU A 245 30.10 -10.66 -7.09
CA GLU A 245 30.91 -10.85 -8.31
C GLU A 245 30.85 -12.30 -8.84
N ASP A 246 30.75 -13.28 -7.94
CA ASP A 246 30.61 -14.70 -8.28
C ASP A 246 29.19 -15.10 -8.72
N GLY A 247 28.26 -14.15 -8.75
CA GLY A 247 26.86 -14.36 -9.12
C GLY A 247 25.98 -14.88 -7.97
N THR A 248 26.50 -15.01 -6.76
CA THR A 248 25.69 -15.39 -5.59
C THR A 248 24.72 -14.27 -5.22
N PRO A 249 23.43 -14.57 -4.99
CA PRO A 249 22.47 -13.55 -4.58
C PRO A 249 22.81 -13.05 -3.16
N ILE A 250 22.81 -11.73 -2.99
CA ILE A 250 22.99 -11.10 -1.68
C ILE A 250 21.61 -10.87 -1.10
N THR A 251 21.31 -11.59 -0.04
CA THR A 251 20.05 -11.42 0.69
C THR A 251 19.97 -10.04 1.29
N HIS A 252 18.85 -9.38 1.10
CA HIS A 252 18.52 -8.11 1.73
C HIS A 252 18.09 -8.32 3.18
N ALA A 253 18.88 -9.05 3.96
CA ALA A 253 18.64 -9.14 5.39
C ALA A 253 18.85 -7.75 5.97
N ASP A 254 17.75 -7.05 6.23
CA ASP A 254 17.71 -6.09 7.32
C ASP A 254 18.24 -6.85 8.56
N PRO A 255 19.27 -6.36 9.25
CA PRO A 255 19.78 -7.04 10.46
C PRO A 255 18.69 -7.25 11.52
N SER A 256 17.57 -6.52 11.45
CA SER A 256 16.39 -6.63 12.28
C SER A 256 15.32 -7.59 11.72
N ALA A 257 15.46 -8.06 10.47
CA ALA A 257 14.55 -9.04 9.92
C ALA A 257 14.98 -10.47 10.32
N PRO A 258 14.06 -11.35 10.76
CA PRO A 258 14.43 -12.72 11.08
C PRO A 258 15.03 -13.39 9.86
N MET A 259 16.15 -14.06 10.06
CA MET A 259 16.74 -14.94 9.05
C MET A 259 15.61 -15.79 8.45
N CYS A 260 15.40 -15.64 7.14
CA CYS A 260 14.61 -16.61 6.41
C CYS A 260 15.15 -18.00 6.78
N SER A 261 14.24 -18.89 7.21
CA SER A 261 14.57 -20.28 7.43
C SER A 261 15.35 -20.82 6.23
N SER A 262 16.25 -21.75 6.47
CA SER A 262 17.19 -22.38 5.53
C SER A 262 16.60 -22.90 4.20
N ASP A 263 15.31 -22.75 3.99
CA ASP A 263 14.56 -23.13 2.79
C ASP A 263 14.27 -21.98 1.82
N CYS A 264 14.85 -20.79 2.00
CA CYS A 264 14.76 -19.71 1.02
C CYS A 264 15.51 -20.13 -0.25
N SER A 265 14.79 -20.74 -1.20
CA SER A 265 15.23 -20.86 -2.58
C SER A 265 15.58 -19.45 -3.10
N ALA A 266 16.58 -19.32 -3.94
CA ALA A 266 17.12 -18.06 -4.49
C ALA A 266 16.06 -17.10 -5.08
N ALA A 267 14.82 -17.56 -5.26
CA ALA A 267 13.67 -16.80 -5.74
C ALA A 267 13.08 -15.78 -4.71
N ASN A 268 13.43 -15.86 -3.41
CA ASN A 268 12.81 -15.03 -2.37
C ASN A 268 13.68 -13.85 -1.88
N CYS A 269 14.78 -13.55 -2.58
CA CYS A 269 15.68 -12.43 -2.21
C CYS A 269 15.38 -11.13 -2.97
N ASP A 270 14.35 -11.13 -3.81
CA ASP A 270 14.00 -9.97 -4.62
C ASP A 270 13.23 -8.92 -3.80
N VAL A 271 13.54 -7.67 -4.08
CA VAL A 271 12.82 -6.50 -3.54
C VAL A 271 12.10 -5.80 -4.67
N PHE A 272 10.89 -5.33 -4.40
CA PHE A 272 10.09 -4.62 -5.39
C PHE A 272 10.12 -3.11 -5.15
N ALA A 273 10.34 -2.34 -6.22
CA ALA A 273 10.29 -0.88 -6.21
C ALA A 273 9.10 -0.37 -7.04
N MET A 274 8.37 0.61 -6.52
CA MET A 274 7.26 1.24 -7.25
C MET A 274 7.74 2.42 -8.12
N ASN A 275 8.72 3.19 -7.66
CA ASN A 275 9.28 4.30 -8.45
C ASN A 275 10.58 3.90 -9.15
N GLU A 276 11.67 3.72 -8.38
CA GLU A 276 12.99 3.56 -8.98
C GLU A 276 13.99 2.81 -8.11
N VAL A 277 15.02 2.32 -8.79
CA VAL A 277 16.30 1.91 -8.22
C VAL A 277 17.36 2.92 -8.63
N LEU A 278 18.09 3.43 -7.66
CA LEU A 278 19.13 4.42 -7.84
C LEU A 278 20.50 3.86 -7.44
N LEU A 279 21.47 3.95 -8.34
CA LEU A 279 22.89 3.86 -8.06
C LEU A 279 23.50 5.26 -8.12
N HIS A 280 24.16 5.71 -7.05
CA HIS A 280 24.70 7.06 -6.95
C HIS A 280 26.08 7.07 -6.28
N ARG A 281 26.97 7.95 -6.74
CA ARG A 281 28.30 8.09 -6.15
C ARG A 281 28.32 8.57 -4.68
N GLY A 282 27.18 9.02 -4.19
CA GLY A 282 27.05 9.53 -2.83
C GLY A 282 27.89 10.79 -2.59
N ARG A 283 28.63 10.80 -1.48
CA ARG A 283 29.49 11.93 -1.06
C ARG A 283 30.85 11.92 -1.73
N THR A 284 31.19 10.90 -2.52
CA THR A 284 32.51 10.81 -3.14
C THR A 284 32.64 11.82 -4.29
N PRO A 285 33.81 12.48 -4.46
CA PRO A 285 33.97 13.47 -5.53
C PRO A 285 34.11 12.84 -6.93
N HIS A 286 34.38 11.53 -6.99
CA HIS A 286 34.62 10.84 -8.26
C HIS A 286 33.30 10.36 -8.85
N LEU A 287 33.14 10.50 -10.19
CA LEU A 287 32.02 9.94 -10.92
C LEU A 287 31.99 8.42 -10.78
N SER A 288 30.80 7.86 -10.72
CA SER A 288 30.61 6.41 -10.79
C SER A 288 30.88 5.90 -12.21
N ILE A 289 31.47 4.70 -12.31
CA ILE A 289 31.71 4.00 -13.57
C ILE A 289 30.93 2.69 -13.50
N ILE A 290 29.86 2.61 -14.29
CA ILE A 290 28.89 1.50 -14.25
C ILE A 290 28.79 0.86 -15.62
N ASN A 291 29.02 -0.44 -15.71
CA ASN A 291 28.78 -1.24 -16.89
C ASN A 291 27.31 -1.60 -16.99
N ILE A 292 26.70 -1.27 -18.10
CA ILE A 292 25.26 -1.49 -18.35
C ILE A 292 25.10 -2.64 -19.36
N TYR A 293 24.27 -3.61 -18.99
CA TYR A 293 23.86 -4.70 -19.85
C TYR A 293 22.34 -4.67 -20.01
N VAL A 294 21.86 -4.83 -21.23
CA VAL A 294 20.44 -4.87 -21.59
C VAL A 294 20.15 -6.18 -22.32
N GLY A 295 19.21 -6.97 -21.80
CA GLY A 295 18.93 -8.29 -22.37
C GLY A 295 20.13 -9.21 -22.37
N GLY A 296 21.02 -9.11 -21.38
CA GLY A 296 22.26 -9.88 -21.27
C GLY A 296 23.40 -9.39 -22.18
N ARG A 297 23.17 -8.35 -23.00
CA ARG A 297 24.20 -7.79 -23.91
C ARG A 297 24.79 -6.52 -23.33
N PHE A 298 26.12 -6.39 -23.41
CA PHE A 298 26.79 -5.14 -23.00
C PHE A 298 26.31 -3.98 -23.89
N LEU A 299 25.79 -2.94 -23.24
CA LEU A 299 25.36 -1.71 -23.91
C LEU A 299 26.46 -0.66 -23.92
N THR A 300 26.93 -0.25 -22.72
CA THR A 300 27.94 0.81 -22.57
C THR A 300 28.51 0.83 -21.15
N GLU A 301 29.62 1.54 -21.00
CA GLU A 301 30.18 1.95 -19.71
C GLU A 301 29.71 3.40 -19.44
N ALA A 302 28.84 3.57 -18.44
CA ALA A 302 28.36 4.89 -18.04
C ALA A 302 29.30 5.52 -17.03
N VAL A 303 29.70 6.77 -17.30
CA VAL A 303 30.45 7.60 -16.35
C VAL A 303 29.56 8.79 -15.98
N ALA A 304 29.01 8.78 -14.76
CA ALA A 304 27.97 9.70 -14.33
C ALA A 304 27.98 9.89 -12.81
N ASP A 305 27.21 10.84 -12.30
CA ASP A 305 26.94 10.93 -10.86
C ASP A 305 26.15 9.69 -10.37
N GLY A 306 25.31 9.14 -11.23
CA GLY A 306 24.52 7.96 -10.95
C GLY A 306 23.68 7.48 -12.13
N LEU A 307 22.93 6.41 -11.89
CA LEU A 307 21.96 5.84 -12.81
C LEU A 307 20.67 5.52 -12.08
N LEU A 308 19.55 5.79 -12.76
CA LEU A 308 18.21 5.44 -12.33
C LEU A 308 17.63 4.37 -13.27
N ILE A 309 17.01 3.35 -12.70
CA ILE A 309 16.04 2.52 -13.41
C ILE A 309 14.69 2.77 -12.78
N SER A 310 13.75 3.28 -13.58
CA SER A 310 12.44 3.72 -13.07
C SER A 310 11.30 2.99 -13.77
N THR A 311 10.18 2.85 -13.06
CA THR A 311 8.88 2.47 -13.63
C THR A 311 8.26 3.66 -14.36
N PRO A 312 7.18 3.48 -15.12
CA PRO A 312 6.36 4.59 -15.62
C PRO A 312 5.83 5.50 -14.48
N THR A 313 5.46 4.93 -13.34
CA THR A 313 5.09 5.71 -12.15
C THR A 313 6.25 6.57 -11.66
N GLY A 314 7.45 6.02 -11.57
CA GLY A 314 8.67 6.73 -11.18
C GLY A 314 9.20 7.71 -12.23
N SER A 315 8.63 7.71 -13.46
CA SER A 315 9.01 8.67 -14.50
C SER A 315 8.74 10.13 -14.12
N THR A 316 7.80 10.35 -13.20
CA THR A 316 7.45 11.68 -12.67
C THR A 316 8.15 11.99 -11.34
N ALA A 317 9.02 11.09 -10.84
CA ALA A 317 9.82 11.26 -9.64
C ALA A 317 11.24 11.77 -9.97
N TYR A 318 12.28 11.16 -9.41
CA TYR A 318 13.66 11.62 -9.61
C TYR A 318 14.14 11.51 -11.07
N SER A 319 13.61 10.55 -11.84
CA SER A 319 13.88 10.44 -13.28
C SER A 319 13.51 11.71 -14.04
N LEU A 320 12.38 12.35 -13.71
CA LEU A 320 11.97 13.63 -14.31
C LEU A 320 13.01 14.73 -14.08
N SER A 321 13.43 14.91 -12.82
CA SER A 321 14.45 15.92 -12.47
C SER A 321 15.82 15.65 -13.11
N SER A 322 16.09 14.39 -13.48
CA SER A 322 17.31 13.97 -14.17
C SER A 322 17.19 14.02 -15.69
N GLY A 323 16.11 14.61 -16.23
CA GLY A 323 15.88 14.75 -17.66
C GLY A 323 15.29 13.50 -18.34
N GLY A 324 14.70 12.58 -17.55
CA GLY A 324 13.96 11.44 -18.06
C GLY A 324 12.63 11.83 -18.70
N SER A 325 12.14 10.99 -19.62
CA SER A 325 10.84 11.20 -20.26
C SER A 325 9.70 10.84 -19.32
N ILE A 326 8.60 11.56 -19.39
CA ILE A 326 7.35 11.23 -18.72
C ILE A 326 6.70 10.08 -19.48
N VAL A 327 6.32 9.04 -18.77
CA VAL A 327 5.68 7.84 -19.34
C VAL A 327 4.35 7.60 -18.63
N HIS A 328 3.30 7.34 -19.42
CA HIS A 328 1.99 7.01 -18.88
C HIS A 328 2.04 5.73 -18.03
N PRO A 329 1.40 5.68 -16.84
CA PRO A 329 1.47 4.53 -15.93
C PRO A 329 1.04 3.18 -16.53
N LEU A 330 0.21 3.20 -17.57
CA LEU A 330 -0.26 1.99 -18.25
C LEU A 330 0.71 1.45 -19.32
N VAL A 331 1.75 2.22 -19.66
CA VAL A 331 2.76 1.73 -20.63
C VAL A 331 3.70 0.77 -19.93
N SER A 332 3.70 -0.50 -20.35
CA SER A 332 4.59 -1.53 -19.78
C SER A 332 6.04 -1.31 -20.23
N SER A 333 6.78 -0.49 -19.46
CA SER A 333 8.16 -0.09 -19.82
C SER A 333 9.03 0.12 -18.58
N LEU A 334 10.34 0.21 -18.82
CA LEU A 334 11.38 0.61 -17.89
C LEU A 334 12.10 1.85 -18.45
N LEU A 335 12.48 2.76 -17.61
CA LEU A 335 13.29 3.93 -17.97
C LEU A 335 14.70 3.76 -17.38
N LEU A 336 15.72 3.86 -18.20
CA LEU A 336 17.10 3.98 -17.78
C LEU A 336 17.53 5.43 -17.94
N THR A 337 17.73 6.15 -16.84
CA THR A 337 18.03 7.57 -16.83
C THR A 337 19.38 7.83 -16.17
N PRO A 338 20.39 8.36 -16.92
CA PRO A 338 21.66 8.76 -16.33
C PRO A 338 21.51 10.09 -15.57
N ILE A 339 22.22 10.22 -14.45
CA ILE A 339 22.29 11.45 -13.66
C ILE A 339 23.61 12.14 -13.98
N CYS A 340 23.56 13.35 -14.55
CA CYS A 340 24.73 14.16 -14.90
C CYS A 340 25.82 13.33 -15.62
N PRO A 341 25.52 12.66 -16.72
CA PRO A 341 26.51 11.83 -17.41
C PRO A 341 27.61 12.70 -18.03
N ARG A 342 28.85 12.19 -17.99
CA ARG A 342 30.00 12.87 -18.62
C ARG A 342 29.81 12.99 -20.13
N SER A 343 29.19 11.96 -20.76
CA SER A 343 28.90 11.97 -22.20
C SER A 343 27.56 12.65 -22.45
N LEU A 344 27.58 13.74 -23.21
CA LEU A 344 26.38 14.48 -23.59
C LEU A 344 25.44 13.70 -24.53
N SER A 345 25.92 12.64 -25.18
CA SER A 345 25.12 11.77 -26.05
C SER A 345 24.37 10.69 -25.28
N PHE A 346 24.68 10.44 -24.01
CA PHE A 346 23.97 9.47 -23.22
C PHE A 346 22.63 10.04 -22.76
N ARG A 347 21.56 9.64 -23.46
CA ARG A 347 20.19 10.07 -23.21
C ARG A 347 19.42 9.01 -22.43
N PRO A 348 18.36 9.37 -21.71
CA PRO A 348 17.43 8.41 -21.13
C PRO A 348 16.90 7.44 -22.19
N LEU A 349 16.79 6.16 -21.82
CA LEU A 349 16.26 5.09 -22.67
C LEU A 349 14.95 4.57 -22.08
N VAL A 350 13.98 4.34 -22.96
CA VAL A 350 12.73 3.63 -22.62
C VAL A 350 12.82 2.23 -23.22
N LEU A 351 12.67 1.22 -22.38
CA LEU A 351 12.82 -0.19 -22.71
C LEU A 351 11.54 -0.95 -22.34
N PRO A 352 11.21 -2.07 -23.00
CA PRO A 352 10.12 -2.94 -22.58
C PRO A 352 10.31 -3.42 -21.14
N ALA A 353 9.23 -3.52 -20.36
CA ALA A 353 9.29 -3.89 -18.94
C ALA A 353 9.94 -5.28 -18.70
N ASN A 354 9.74 -6.21 -19.59
CA ASN A 354 10.31 -7.57 -19.54
C ASN A 354 11.79 -7.65 -19.95
N THR A 355 12.44 -6.52 -20.27
CA THR A 355 13.86 -6.50 -20.65
C THR A 355 14.73 -6.45 -19.39
N PRO A 356 15.51 -7.48 -19.07
CA PRO A 356 16.39 -7.47 -17.92
C PRO A 356 17.54 -6.47 -18.12
N ILE A 357 17.76 -5.62 -17.12
CA ILE A 357 18.86 -4.66 -17.06
C ILE A 357 19.80 -5.10 -15.96
N THR A 358 21.09 -5.21 -16.26
CA THR A 358 22.13 -5.48 -15.26
C THR A 358 23.08 -4.29 -15.20
N LEU A 359 23.24 -3.76 -14.00
CA LEU A 359 24.18 -2.67 -13.68
C LEU A 359 25.30 -3.25 -12.81
N ARG A 360 26.52 -3.26 -13.33
CA ARG A 360 27.71 -3.76 -12.62
C ARG A 360 28.67 -2.61 -12.32
N LEU A 361 29.11 -2.50 -11.08
CA LEU A 361 30.13 -1.52 -10.73
C LEU A 361 31.46 -1.93 -11.39
N SER A 362 32.00 -1.05 -12.23
CA SER A 362 33.23 -1.30 -12.99
C SER A 362 34.44 -1.47 -12.06
N PRO A 363 35.34 -2.39 -12.30
CA PRO A 363 36.63 -2.47 -11.61
C PRO A 363 37.47 -1.18 -11.71
N LYS A 364 37.22 -0.35 -12.74
CA LYS A 364 37.86 0.95 -12.95
C LYS A 364 37.29 2.05 -12.03
N ASN A 365 36.22 1.77 -11.28
CA ASN A 365 35.62 2.76 -10.37
C ASN A 365 36.65 3.16 -9.31
N ARG A 366 36.77 4.46 -9.05
CA ARG A 366 37.78 4.95 -8.07
C ARG A 366 37.34 4.72 -6.62
N SER A 367 36.05 4.85 -6.36
CA SER A 367 35.46 4.50 -5.06
C SER A 367 35.25 3.00 -4.97
N ASP A 368 35.50 2.41 -3.81
CA ASP A 368 35.29 0.99 -3.57
C ASP A 368 33.80 0.63 -3.51
N GLU A 369 32.97 1.59 -3.16
CA GLU A 369 31.53 1.44 -2.99
C GLU A 369 30.79 2.66 -3.55
N ILE A 370 29.58 2.42 -4.09
CA ILE A 370 28.59 3.44 -4.46
C ILE A 370 27.27 3.18 -3.74
N GLU A 371 26.50 4.24 -3.52
CA GLU A 371 25.21 4.13 -2.83
C GLU A 371 24.16 3.43 -3.71
N LEU A 372 23.37 2.58 -3.08
CA LEU A 372 22.20 1.93 -3.68
C LEU A 372 20.96 2.32 -2.88
N SER A 373 19.93 2.80 -3.55
CA SER A 373 18.62 3.06 -2.93
C SER A 373 17.47 2.52 -3.78
N VAL A 374 16.39 2.15 -3.11
CA VAL A 374 15.16 1.61 -3.70
C VAL A 374 14.01 2.45 -3.17
N ASP A 375 13.21 3.06 -4.05
CA ASP A 375 12.12 4.00 -3.70
C ASP A 375 12.54 5.07 -2.67
N GLY A 376 13.75 5.62 -2.84
CA GLY A 376 14.31 6.64 -1.95
C GLY A 376 14.87 6.10 -0.62
N VAL A 377 14.74 4.81 -0.33
CA VAL A 377 15.32 4.19 0.87
C VAL A 377 16.72 3.69 0.56
N ARG A 378 17.72 4.35 1.18
CA ARG A 378 19.11 3.96 1.03
C ARG A 378 19.39 2.64 1.74
N ARG A 379 20.15 1.75 1.10
CA ARG A 379 20.65 0.51 1.68
C ARG A 379 21.88 0.80 2.55
N GLU A 380 22.03 0.06 3.65
CA GLU A 380 23.19 0.20 4.54
C GLU A 380 24.50 -0.13 3.84
N LYS A 381 24.49 -1.21 3.05
CA LYS A 381 25.61 -1.59 2.19
C LYS A 381 25.31 -1.21 0.76
N GLY A 382 26.16 -0.41 0.17
CA GLY A 382 26.08 -0.04 -1.23
C GLY A 382 26.61 -1.15 -2.15
N LEU A 383 26.83 -0.80 -3.40
CA LEU A 383 27.36 -1.70 -4.43
C LEU A 383 28.89 -1.57 -4.47
N THR A 384 29.61 -2.67 -4.24
CA THR A 384 31.08 -2.72 -4.34
C THR A 384 31.53 -3.17 -5.73
N ARG A 385 32.83 -3.02 -6.05
CA ARG A 385 33.39 -3.42 -7.35
C ARG A 385 33.08 -4.89 -7.65
N GLY A 386 32.71 -5.17 -8.88
CA GLY A 386 32.35 -6.50 -9.35
C GLY A 386 30.91 -6.92 -9.05
N MET A 387 30.31 -6.36 -8.00
CA MET A 387 28.88 -6.62 -7.70
C MET A 387 27.97 -6.04 -8.77
N GLU A 388 26.78 -6.65 -8.88
CA GLU A 388 25.78 -6.22 -9.84
C GLU A 388 24.37 -6.14 -9.24
N VAL A 389 23.60 -5.21 -9.79
CA VAL A 389 22.16 -5.09 -9.57
C VAL A 389 21.44 -5.52 -10.84
N ARG A 390 20.54 -6.50 -10.73
CA ARG A 390 19.69 -6.95 -11.82
C ARG A 390 18.29 -6.42 -11.60
N VAL A 391 17.75 -5.79 -12.62
CA VAL A 391 16.43 -5.16 -12.58
C VAL A 391 15.61 -5.61 -13.78
N VAL A 392 14.36 -5.96 -13.54
CA VAL A 392 13.36 -6.26 -14.57
C VAL A 392 12.00 -5.79 -14.07
N GLY A 393 11.07 -5.49 -14.95
CA GLY A 393 9.70 -5.23 -14.57
C GLY A 393 9.07 -6.46 -13.90
N GLU A 394 8.30 -6.24 -12.87
CA GLU A 394 7.54 -7.31 -12.22
C GLU A 394 6.55 -7.92 -13.23
N GLU A 395 6.49 -9.24 -13.24
CA GLU A 395 5.51 -9.94 -14.06
C GLU A 395 4.12 -9.81 -13.43
N ILE A 396 3.22 -9.15 -14.15
CA ILE A 396 1.81 -9.04 -13.77
C ILE A 396 1.09 -10.26 -14.34
N ARG A 397 0.58 -11.11 -13.44
CA ARG A 397 -0.17 -12.31 -13.82
C ARG A 397 -1.62 -11.93 -14.09
N SER A 398 -2.00 -11.90 -15.35
CA SER A 398 -3.40 -11.79 -15.75
C SER A 398 -3.94 -13.17 -16.15
N GLY A 399 -5.11 -13.54 -15.63
CA GLY A 399 -5.92 -14.65 -16.14
C GLY A 399 -6.91 -14.14 -17.18
N GLU A 400 -7.77 -15.01 -17.72
CA GLU A 400 -8.87 -14.56 -18.57
C GLU A 400 -9.82 -13.61 -17.80
N ARG A 401 -9.67 -12.29 -18.06
CA ARG A 401 -10.44 -11.17 -17.47
C ARG A 401 -10.23 -10.89 -15.97
N THR A 402 -9.26 -11.53 -15.34
CA THR A 402 -8.95 -11.30 -13.92
C THR A 402 -7.46 -11.14 -13.71
N TRP A 403 -7.07 -10.24 -12.81
CA TRP A 403 -5.71 -10.06 -12.38
C TRP A 403 -5.36 -11.06 -11.26
N GLY A 404 -4.26 -11.81 -11.43
CA GLY A 404 -3.84 -12.89 -10.52
C GLY A 404 -2.71 -12.54 -9.57
N GLY A 405 -2.02 -11.40 -9.73
CA GLY A 405 -0.93 -10.94 -8.85
C GLY A 405 0.07 -10.03 -9.54
N GLY A 406 0.93 -9.40 -8.75
CA GLY A 406 1.93 -8.41 -9.17
C GLY A 406 1.40 -6.97 -9.17
N GLY A 407 2.31 -5.99 -9.16
CA GLY A 407 1.98 -4.56 -9.14
C GLY A 407 1.37 -4.06 -7.82
N VAL A 408 1.06 -2.76 -7.79
CA VAL A 408 0.41 -2.08 -6.66
C VAL A 408 -0.95 -1.57 -7.09
N PRO A 409 -2.06 -2.14 -6.58
CA PRO A 409 -3.40 -1.68 -6.91
C PRO A 409 -3.69 -0.33 -6.22
N SER A 410 -3.74 0.74 -7.00
CA SER A 410 -4.04 2.10 -6.52
C SER A 410 -5.48 2.46 -6.84
N ILE A 411 -6.26 2.83 -5.83
CA ILE A 411 -7.68 3.18 -6.00
C ILE A 411 -7.76 4.61 -6.54
N VAL A 412 -8.29 4.75 -7.75
CA VAL A 412 -8.43 6.03 -8.42
C VAL A 412 -9.82 6.65 -8.21
N ARG A 413 -9.88 7.97 -8.27
CA ARG A 413 -11.12 8.72 -8.16
C ARG A 413 -11.94 8.57 -9.44
N THR A 414 -13.14 8.02 -9.34
CA THR A 414 -14.11 8.08 -10.43
C THR A 414 -14.73 9.47 -10.50
N GLY A 415 -14.59 10.13 -11.63
CA GLY A 415 -15.19 11.46 -11.83
C GLY A 415 -16.69 11.43 -11.58
N GLY A 416 -17.17 12.26 -10.66
CA GLY A 416 -18.61 12.50 -10.41
C GLY A 416 -19.19 13.47 -11.46
N GLY A 417 -18.86 13.30 -12.72
CA GLY A 417 -19.39 14.08 -13.84
C GLY A 417 -20.60 13.41 -14.44
N LYS A 418 -21.56 14.22 -14.92
CA LYS A 418 -22.76 13.81 -15.64
C LYS A 418 -22.43 12.71 -16.66
N GLU A 419 -23.31 11.76 -16.83
CA GLU A 419 -23.30 10.76 -17.90
C GLU A 419 -22.88 11.42 -19.21
N GLY A 420 -21.70 11.06 -19.73
CA GLY A 420 -21.10 11.68 -20.94
C GLY A 420 -19.63 12.08 -20.81
N ALA A 421 -19.05 12.13 -19.59
CA ALA A 421 -17.63 12.37 -19.37
C ALA A 421 -16.84 11.06 -19.16
N GLU A 422 -17.36 9.94 -19.69
CA GLU A 422 -16.68 8.65 -19.72
C GLU A 422 -15.52 8.74 -20.73
N GLY A 423 -14.31 9.00 -20.25
CA GLY A 423 -13.12 8.98 -21.11
C GLY A 423 -12.04 9.98 -20.75
N HIS A 424 -12.23 10.81 -19.73
CA HIS A 424 -11.12 11.68 -19.31
C HIS A 424 -10.12 10.84 -18.48
N ASP A 425 -8.97 10.58 -19.09
CA ASP A 425 -7.78 10.09 -18.40
C ASP A 425 -7.40 11.11 -17.31
N HIS A 426 -7.66 10.74 -16.06
CA HIS A 426 -7.34 11.58 -14.90
C HIS A 426 -5.87 11.96 -14.86
N TRP A 427 -4.99 11.07 -15.31
CA TRP A 427 -3.56 11.32 -15.35
C TRP A 427 -3.20 12.43 -16.30
N VAL A 428 -3.73 12.42 -17.55
CA VAL A 428 -3.52 13.48 -18.53
C VAL A 428 -4.11 14.80 -18.05
N GLY A 429 -5.32 14.77 -17.49
CA GLY A 429 -5.96 15.97 -16.93
C GLY A 429 -5.20 16.59 -15.77
N GLY A 430 -4.59 15.73 -14.91
CA GLY A 430 -3.78 16.16 -13.77
C GLY A 430 -2.37 16.65 -14.15
N LEU A 431 -1.82 16.16 -15.25
CA LEU A 431 -0.42 16.38 -15.64
C LEU A 431 -0.10 17.86 -15.82
N ASN A 432 -0.93 18.58 -16.55
CA ASN A 432 -0.71 20.02 -16.77
C ASN A 432 -0.85 20.84 -15.47
N GLY A 433 -1.79 20.48 -14.61
CA GLY A 433 -1.96 21.11 -13.30
C GLY A 433 -0.75 20.92 -12.37
N LEU A 434 -0.08 19.77 -12.47
CA LEU A 434 1.09 19.44 -11.66
C LEU A 434 2.39 20.01 -12.25
N LEU A 435 2.59 19.92 -13.57
CA LEU A 435 3.84 20.30 -14.24
C LEU A 435 3.82 21.73 -14.79
N LYS A 436 2.64 22.36 -14.89
CA LYS A 436 2.49 23.76 -15.33
C LYS A 436 3.22 24.05 -16.66
N PHE A 437 3.06 23.18 -17.68
CA PHE A 437 3.81 23.26 -18.96
C PHE A 437 3.74 24.62 -19.66
N ASN A 438 2.61 25.34 -19.56
CA ASN A 438 2.38 26.58 -20.26
C ASN A 438 2.21 27.79 -19.33
N PHE A 439 2.59 27.64 -18.05
CA PHE A 439 2.56 28.78 -17.14
C PHE A 439 3.80 29.66 -17.34
N PRO A 440 3.65 30.98 -17.55
CA PRO A 440 4.79 31.88 -17.62
C PRO A 440 5.53 31.91 -16.28
N PHE A 441 6.86 32.03 -16.33
CA PHE A 441 7.68 32.18 -15.14
C PHE A 441 7.30 33.50 -14.43
N GLY A 442 6.87 33.41 -13.19
CA GLY A 442 6.63 34.56 -12.32
C GLY A 442 5.16 34.94 -12.06
N GLU A 443 4.18 34.30 -12.68
CA GLU A 443 2.79 34.43 -12.27
C GLU A 443 2.52 33.48 -11.08
N GLY A 444 2.58 34.06 -9.86
CA GLY A 444 2.11 33.40 -8.64
C GLY A 444 0.59 33.23 -8.69
N GLU A 445 0.12 32.15 -8.07
CA GLU A 445 -1.32 31.96 -7.84
C GLU A 445 -1.87 33.17 -7.06
N GLU A 446 -2.83 33.91 -7.64
CA GLU A 446 -3.76 34.76 -6.93
C GLU A 446 -4.85 33.92 -6.22
#